data_e1d47083ac34700d6f3f71ee009080a3
#
_entry.id   e1d47083ac34700d6f3f71ee009080a3
#
_cell.length_a   1.000
_cell.length_b   1.000
_cell.length_c   1.000
_cell.angle_alpha   90.00
_cell.angle_beta   90.00
_cell.angle_gamma   90.00
#
_symmetry.space_group_name_H-M   'P 1'
#
loop_
_entity.id
_entity.type
_entity.pdbx_description
1 polymer ?
#
loop_
_entity_poly.entity_id
_entity_poly.type
_entity_poly.pdbx_seq_one_letter_code
_entity_poly.pdbx_strand_id
1 'polypeptide(L)'
;MSFISFDNIVKILTKYWDKFLIDGVGYTLLLSAITVFFGAILATLLAGMKMSRIAPLRWLSTAYIEIIRGTPMLLQLYFFYFALPQLIPALNKQKFLCIAIALVCNSAAYVSEVIRSGIKSVDAGQSEAARSLGMSKAQCLWHVVMPQALKTILPALGNEFIMIIKDTSLASTFFIGDLMTQYLLVKGATYLPIEPLVIVGVIYFLLTFILSKLFGHFERKKSRGDK
;
A
#
# COMPACT_ATOMS: atom_id res chain seq x y z
N MET A 1 -7.32 -1.54 -40.71
CA MET A 1 -6.63 -0.69 -39.76
C MET A 1 -6.27 -1.55 -38.57
N SER A 2 -4.99 -1.75 -38.25
CA SER A 2 -4.59 -2.49 -37.03
C SER A 2 -5.01 -1.66 -35.82
N PHE A 3 -5.70 -2.26 -34.86
CA PHE A 3 -6.23 -1.65 -33.67
C PHE A 3 -5.07 -1.07 -32.77
N ILE A 4 -3.85 -1.58 -32.93
CA ILE A 4 -2.62 -1.15 -32.25
C ILE A 4 -1.51 -1.11 -33.31
N SER A 5 -0.73 -0.03 -33.37
CA SER A 5 0.44 0.08 -34.23
C SER A 5 1.73 -0.07 -33.42
N PHE A 6 2.52 -1.07 -33.79
CA PHE A 6 3.85 -1.27 -33.17
C PHE A 6 4.79 -0.08 -33.39
N ASP A 7 4.74 0.52 -34.60
CA ASP A 7 5.55 1.72 -34.90
C ASP A 7 5.18 2.90 -34.00
N ASN A 8 3.90 3.06 -33.64
CA ASN A 8 3.47 4.10 -32.70
C ASN A 8 3.98 3.82 -31.30
N ILE A 9 3.97 2.55 -30.85
CA ILE A 9 4.52 2.16 -29.54
C ILE A 9 6.01 2.54 -29.47
N VAL A 10 6.79 2.17 -30.50
CA VAL A 10 8.23 2.49 -30.56
C VAL A 10 8.46 4.01 -30.55
N LYS A 11 7.72 4.78 -31.36
CA LYS A 11 7.81 6.25 -31.39
C LYS A 11 7.46 6.88 -30.05
N ILE A 12 6.43 6.40 -29.37
CA ILE A 12 6.02 6.90 -28.06
C ILE A 12 7.09 6.57 -27.02
N LEU A 13 7.59 5.34 -26.99
CA LEU A 13 8.64 4.94 -26.05
C LEU A 13 9.91 5.75 -26.26
N THR A 14 10.39 5.95 -27.49
CA THR A 14 11.60 6.72 -27.77
C THR A 14 11.45 8.18 -27.39
N LYS A 15 10.24 8.77 -27.56
CA LYS A 15 10.01 10.19 -27.29
C LYS A 15 9.68 10.49 -25.82
N TYR A 16 9.01 9.57 -25.10
CA TYR A 16 8.45 9.81 -23.77
C TYR A 16 8.95 8.82 -22.71
N TRP A 17 10.06 8.11 -22.95
CA TRP A 17 10.61 7.12 -22.03
C TRP A 17 10.91 7.72 -20.64
N ASP A 18 11.45 8.96 -20.61
CA ASP A 18 11.73 9.71 -19.39
C ASP A 18 10.48 9.97 -18.58
N LYS A 19 9.37 10.33 -19.24
CA LYS A 19 8.07 10.54 -18.62
C LYS A 19 7.53 9.27 -17.96
N PHE A 20 7.66 8.13 -18.62
CA PHE A 20 7.19 6.87 -18.06
C PHE A 20 8.12 6.32 -16.99
N LEU A 21 9.42 6.22 -17.27
CA LEU A 21 10.36 5.51 -16.40
C LEU A 21 10.94 6.39 -15.29
N ILE A 22 11.19 7.67 -15.53
CA ILE A 22 11.74 8.56 -14.50
C ILE A 22 10.58 9.19 -13.71
N ASP A 23 9.75 9.98 -14.38
CA ASP A 23 8.67 10.68 -13.68
C ASP A 23 7.61 9.69 -13.17
N GLY A 24 6.99 8.92 -14.05
CA GLY A 24 5.86 8.05 -13.72
C GLY A 24 6.20 6.96 -12.70
N VAL A 25 7.24 6.18 -12.98
CA VAL A 25 7.69 5.13 -12.03
C VAL A 25 8.24 5.76 -10.76
N GLY A 26 8.99 6.86 -10.86
CA GLY A 26 9.55 7.55 -9.70
C GLY A 26 8.47 8.04 -8.73
N TYR A 27 7.46 8.76 -9.21
CA TYR A 27 6.34 9.22 -8.37
C TYR A 27 5.48 8.06 -7.83
N THR A 28 5.23 7.03 -8.63
CA THR A 28 4.52 5.82 -8.18
C THR A 28 5.24 5.14 -7.03
N LEU A 29 6.56 4.92 -7.15
CA LEU A 29 7.36 4.29 -6.10
C LEU A 29 7.51 5.18 -4.87
N LEU A 30 7.73 6.50 -5.04
CA LEU A 30 7.80 7.45 -3.94
C LEU A 30 6.50 7.45 -3.13
N LEU A 31 5.36 7.57 -3.80
CA LEU A 31 4.06 7.57 -3.16
C LEU A 31 3.78 6.24 -2.43
N SER A 32 4.13 5.11 -3.07
CA SER A 32 4.01 3.79 -2.44
C SER A 32 4.91 3.64 -1.22
N ALA A 33 6.16 4.10 -1.29
CA ALA A 33 7.09 4.05 -0.16
C ALA A 33 6.62 4.88 1.03
N ILE A 34 6.14 6.11 0.79
CA ILE A 34 5.53 6.97 1.82
C ILE A 34 4.32 6.27 2.43
N THR A 35 3.44 5.72 1.60
CA THR A 35 2.22 5.04 2.04
C THR A 35 2.54 3.84 2.93
N VAL A 36 3.48 2.99 2.53
CA VAL A 36 3.85 1.80 3.31
C VAL A 36 4.52 2.18 4.61
N PHE A 37 5.46 3.13 4.58
CA PHE A 37 6.19 3.52 5.78
C PHE A 37 5.28 4.13 6.85
N PHE A 38 4.53 5.17 6.50
CA PHE A 38 3.64 5.82 7.45
C PHE A 38 2.39 4.99 7.74
N GLY A 39 1.89 4.25 6.74
CA GLY A 39 0.79 3.31 6.88
C GLY A 39 1.10 2.21 7.89
N ALA A 40 2.30 1.61 7.85
CA ALA A 40 2.71 0.59 8.81
C ALA A 40 2.79 1.12 10.26
N ILE A 41 3.27 2.35 10.45
CA ILE A 41 3.32 2.99 11.78
C ILE A 41 1.89 3.17 12.31
N LEU A 42 1.01 3.79 11.51
CA LEU A 42 -0.37 4.02 11.91
C LEU A 42 -1.13 2.70 12.10
N ALA A 43 -0.90 1.70 11.23
CA ALA A 43 -1.49 0.38 11.34
C ALA A 43 -1.13 -0.34 12.64
N THR A 44 0.13 -0.23 13.06
CA THR A 44 0.61 -0.83 14.32
C THR A 44 -0.12 -0.22 15.51
N LEU A 45 -0.30 1.11 15.51
CA LEU A 45 -1.07 1.80 16.54
C LEU A 45 -2.54 1.35 16.54
N LEU A 46 -3.17 1.30 15.36
CA LEU A 46 -4.58 0.87 15.22
C LEU A 46 -4.77 -0.59 15.64
N ALA A 47 -3.88 -1.49 15.28
CA ALA A 47 -3.91 -2.88 15.71
C ALA A 47 -3.77 -3.00 17.23
N GLY A 48 -2.84 -2.26 17.82
CA GLY A 48 -2.67 -2.20 19.27
C GLY A 48 -3.92 -1.67 19.99
N MET A 49 -4.52 -0.60 19.48
CA MET A 49 -5.79 -0.05 20.00
C MET A 49 -6.92 -1.06 19.89
N LYS A 50 -7.07 -1.75 18.74
CA LYS A 50 -8.14 -2.74 18.51
C LYS A 50 -7.99 -3.98 19.39
N MET A 51 -6.77 -4.32 19.79
CA MET A 51 -6.48 -5.43 20.69
C MET A 51 -6.44 -5.02 22.16
N SER A 52 -6.61 -3.73 22.46
CA SER A 52 -6.60 -3.19 23.82
C SER A 52 -7.81 -3.68 24.63
N ARG A 53 -7.61 -3.79 25.96
CA ARG A 53 -8.70 -4.01 26.92
C ARG A 53 -9.54 -2.76 27.18
N ILE A 54 -9.03 -1.57 26.82
CA ILE A 54 -9.69 -0.28 27.00
C ILE A 54 -10.77 -0.13 25.93
N ALA A 55 -12.05 -0.22 26.33
CA ALA A 55 -13.18 -0.25 25.42
C ALA A 55 -13.25 0.96 24.47
N PRO A 56 -13.05 2.21 24.90
CA PRO A 56 -13.03 3.38 23.99
C PRO A 56 -11.99 3.28 22.89
N LEU A 57 -10.74 2.84 23.20
CA LEU A 57 -9.68 2.69 22.19
C LEU A 57 -10.04 1.62 21.15
N ARG A 58 -10.56 0.49 21.63
CA ARG A 58 -11.01 -0.61 20.75
C ARG A 58 -12.16 -0.15 19.85
N TRP A 59 -13.13 0.56 20.40
CA TRP A 59 -14.28 1.06 19.63
C TRP A 59 -13.82 2.07 18.56
N LEU A 60 -12.98 3.04 18.93
CA LEU A 60 -12.48 4.07 18.00
C LEU A 60 -11.69 3.45 16.84
N SER A 61 -10.77 2.53 17.13
CA SER A 61 -10.00 1.85 16.08
C SER A 61 -10.88 0.97 15.19
N THR A 62 -11.88 0.29 15.76
CA THR A 62 -12.83 -0.53 15.00
C THR A 62 -13.65 0.35 14.05
N ALA A 63 -14.24 1.45 14.55
CA ALA A 63 -15.02 2.38 13.75
C ALA A 63 -14.20 2.95 12.58
N TYR A 64 -12.94 3.39 12.85
CA TYR A 64 -12.05 3.87 11.82
C TYR A 64 -11.79 2.81 10.73
N ILE A 65 -11.41 1.60 11.14
CA ILE A 65 -11.09 0.50 10.23
C ILE A 65 -12.31 0.12 9.37
N GLU A 66 -13.49 0.04 9.97
CA GLU A 66 -14.72 -0.32 9.25
C GLU A 66 -15.14 0.77 8.26
N ILE A 67 -15.07 2.06 8.64
CA ILE A 67 -15.38 3.17 7.73
C ILE A 67 -14.42 3.17 6.54
N ILE A 68 -13.12 3.09 6.78
CA ILE A 68 -12.12 3.13 5.70
C ILE A 68 -12.24 1.90 4.79
N ARG A 69 -12.39 0.70 5.33
CA ARG A 69 -12.54 -0.53 4.53
C ARG A 69 -13.92 -0.68 3.89
N GLY A 70 -14.93 -0.01 4.42
CA GLY A 70 -16.30 -0.02 3.89
C GLY A 70 -16.56 1.03 2.82
N THR A 71 -15.59 1.89 2.49
CA THR A 71 -15.74 2.95 1.50
C THR A 71 -14.75 2.81 0.34
N PRO A 72 -15.14 3.20 -0.90
CA PRO A 72 -14.24 3.11 -2.05
C PRO A 72 -13.01 4.00 -1.89
N MET A 73 -11.82 3.47 -2.25
CA MET A 73 -10.56 4.22 -2.20
C MET A 73 -10.62 5.54 -2.97
N LEU A 74 -11.19 5.54 -4.17
CA LEU A 74 -11.32 6.76 -4.98
C LEU A 74 -12.15 7.84 -4.26
N LEU A 75 -13.22 7.46 -3.56
CA LEU A 75 -14.02 8.39 -2.74
C LEU A 75 -13.17 9.02 -1.63
N GLN A 76 -12.32 8.22 -0.97
CA GLN A 76 -11.42 8.70 0.07
C GLN A 76 -10.41 9.71 -0.50
N LEU A 77 -9.82 9.43 -1.67
CA LEU A 77 -8.92 10.37 -2.35
C LEU A 77 -9.61 11.72 -2.62
N TYR A 78 -10.84 11.71 -3.13
CA TYR A 78 -11.62 12.94 -3.33
C TYR A 78 -11.86 13.68 -2.02
N PHE A 79 -12.25 12.96 -0.96
CA PHE A 79 -12.51 13.55 0.34
C PHE A 79 -11.24 14.24 0.90
N PHE A 80 -10.12 13.54 0.93
CA PHE A 80 -8.86 14.10 1.43
C PHE A 80 -8.36 15.26 0.57
N TYR A 81 -8.53 15.15 -0.75
CA TYR A 81 -8.10 16.20 -1.67
C TYR A 81 -8.89 17.50 -1.50
N PHE A 82 -10.20 17.43 -1.30
CA PHE A 82 -11.06 18.62 -1.20
C PHE A 82 -11.31 19.09 0.23
N ALA A 83 -11.51 18.19 1.18
CA ALA A 83 -11.87 18.55 2.55
C ALA A 83 -10.65 18.86 3.42
N LEU A 84 -9.55 18.12 3.26
CA LEU A 84 -8.37 18.29 4.12
C LEU A 84 -7.75 19.69 4.05
N PRO A 85 -7.60 20.34 2.86
CA PRO A 85 -7.13 21.73 2.79
C PRO A 85 -8.06 22.75 3.44
N GLN A 86 -9.35 22.47 3.51
CA GLN A 86 -10.30 23.36 4.19
C GLN A 86 -10.14 23.27 5.72
N LEU A 87 -9.79 22.10 6.24
CA LEU A 87 -9.54 21.90 7.67
C LEU A 87 -8.13 22.34 8.08
N ILE A 88 -7.15 22.17 7.19
CA ILE A 88 -5.73 22.47 7.42
C ILE A 88 -5.25 23.37 6.27
N PRO A 89 -5.34 24.72 6.38
CA PRO A 89 -4.99 25.64 5.31
C PRO A 89 -3.55 25.52 4.79
N ALA A 90 -2.62 25.03 5.61
CA ALA A 90 -1.24 24.74 5.21
C ALA A 90 -1.13 23.68 4.09
N LEU A 91 -2.13 22.84 3.92
CA LEU A 91 -2.21 21.84 2.86
C LEU A 91 -2.82 22.39 1.55
N ASN A 92 -3.26 23.62 1.56
CA ASN A 92 -3.72 24.30 0.34
C ASN A 92 -2.58 24.32 -0.68
N LYS A 93 -2.82 23.86 -1.91
CA LYS A 93 -1.81 23.65 -2.97
C LYS A 93 -0.86 22.44 -2.79
N GLN A 94 -0.96 21.67 -1.70
CA GLN A 94 -0.14 20.47 -1.44
C GLN A 94 -0.87 19.20 -1.92
N LYS A 95 -1.21 19.14 -3.20
CA LYS A 95 -2.00 18.03 -3.80
C LYS A 95 -1.39 16.66 -3.51
N PHE A 96 -0.08 16.52 -3.73
CA PHE A 96 0.64 15.29 -3.48
C PHE A 96 0.49 14.83 -2.03
N LEU A 97 0.63 15.75 -1.07
CA LEU A 97 0.55 15.43 0.35
C LEU A 97 -0.87 15.02 0.76
N CYS A 98 -1.91 15.67 0.24
CA CYS A 98 -3.29 15.27 0.50
C CYS A 98 -3.57 13.84 0.02
N ILE A 99 -3.10 13.49 -1.17
CA ILE A 99 -3.24 12.14 -1.75
C ILE A 99 -2.40 11.13 -0.95
N ALA A 100 -1.17 11.48 -0.58
CA ALA A 100 -0.32 10.61 0.25
C ALA A 100 -0.98 10.29 1.60
N ILE A 101 -1.56 11.30 2.27
CA ILE A 101 -2.29 11.11 3.54
C ILE A 101 -3.49 10.18 3.35
N ALA A 102 -4.26 10.34 2.27
CA ALA A 102 -5.39 9.46 1.98
C ALA A 102 -4.95 7.99 1.81
N LEU A 103 -3.89 7.76 1.02
CA LEU A 103 -3.31 6.43 0.82
C LEU A 103 -2.78 5.83 2.12
N VAL A 104 -2.08 6.63 2.94
CA VAL A 104 -1.59 6.22 4.27
C VAL A 104 -2.75 5.79 5.18
N CYS A 105 -3.82 6.60 5.24
CA CYS A 105 -5.00 6.28 6.04
C CYS A 105 -5.67 4.99 5.57
N ASN A 106 -5.81 4.82 4.25
CA ASN A 106 -6.38 3.61 3.67
C ASN A 106 -5.52 2.39 4.00
N SER A 107 -4.24 2.41 3.65
CA SER A 107 -3.29 1.32 3.91
C SER A 107 -3.23 0.95 5.40
N ALA A 108 -3.24 1.94 6.30
CA ALA A 108 -3.22 1.69 7.73
C ALA A 108 -4.39 0.84 8.21
N ALA A 109 -5.59 1.03 7.66
CA ALA A 109 -6.76 0.23 8.01
C ALA A 109 -6.59 -1.23 7.58
N TYR A 110 -6.11 -1.48 6.36
CA TYR A 110 -5.87 -2.84 5.85
C TYR A 110 -4.73 -3.53 6.57
N VAL A 111 -3.57 -2.88 6.69
CA VAL A 111 -2.38 -3.41 7.37
C VAL A 111 -2.65 -3.68 8.86
N SER A 112 -3.47 -2.87 9.54
CA SER A 112 -3.83 -3.13 10.94
C SER A 112 -4.57 -4.46 11.12
N GLU A 113 -5.42 -4.83 10.17
CA GLU A 113 -6.10 -6.14 10.17
C GLU A 113 -5.14 -7.28 9.82
N VAL A 114 -4.17 -7.05 8.93
CA VAL A 114 -3.09 -8.02 8.66
C VAL A 114 -2.30 -8.31 9.93
N ILE A 115 -1.88 -7.26 10.65
CA ILE A 115 -1.16 -7.41 11.93
C ILE A 115 -2.02 -8.16 12.95
N ARG A 116 -3.27 -7.73 13.14
CA ARG A 116 -4.19 -8.36 14.09
C ARG A 116 -4.46 -9.84 13.76
N SER A 117 -4.70 -10.16 12.50
CA SER A 117 -4.95 -11.54 12.07
C SER A 117 -3.70 -12.41 12.20
N GLY A 118 -2.52 -11.88 11.88
CA GLY A 118 -1.26 -12.57 12.04
C GLY A 118 -0.94 -12.87 13.52
N ILE A 119 -1.22 -11.94 14.46
CA ILE A 119 -1.07 -12.22 15.87
C ILE A 119 -2.08 -13.28 16.34
N LYS A 120 -3.31 -13.24 15.86
CA LYS A 120 -4.35 -14.21 16.22
C LYS A 120 -4.18 -15.58 15.58
N SER A 121 -3.38 -15.72 14.52
CA SER A 121 -3.09 -17.00 13.88
C SER A 121 -2.14 -17.89 14.67
N VAL A 122 -1.45 -17.33 15.67
CA VAL A 122 -0.59 -18.12 16.56
C VAL A 122 -1.47 -18.94 17.50
N ASP A 123 -1.17 -20.23 17.62
CA ASP A 123 -1.91 -21.15 18.46
C ASP A 123 -1.98 -20.68 19.92
N ALA A 124 -3.18 -20.71 20.52
CA ALA A 124 -3.42 -20.22 21.88
C ALA A 124 -2.60 -21.01 22.92
N GLY A 125 -2.35 -22.30 22.67
CA GLY A 125 -1.53 -23.16 23.54
C GLY A 125 -0.10 -22.64 23.69
N GLN A 126 0.45 -21.96 22.68
CA GLN A 126 1.77 -21.31 22.81
C GLN A 126 1.77 -20.21 23.90
N SER A 127 0.70 -19.41 23.92
CA SER A 127 0.54 -18.37 24.93
C SER A 127 0.25 -18.97 26.31
N GLU A 128 -0.54 -20.03 26.39
CA GLU A 128 -0.85 -20.73 27.62
C GLU A 128 0.37 -21.38 28.23
N ALA A 129 1.17 -22.13 27.44
CA ALA A 129 2.41 -22.74 27.86
C ALA A 129 3.43 -21.70 28.38
N ALA A 130 3.64 -20.62 27.62
CA ALA A 130 4.54 -19.54 28.02
C ALA A 130 4.11 -18.90 29.35
N ARG A 131 2.81 -18.70 29.53
CA ARG A 131 2.23 -18.17 30.77
C ARG A 131 2.36 -19.14 31.95
N SER A 132 2.23 -20.42 31.73
CA SER A 132 2.42 -21.48 32.74
C SER A 132 3.87 -21.56 33.21
N LEU A 133 4.83 -21.22 32.34
CA LEU A 133 6.26 -21.07 32.69
C LEU A 133 6.58 -19.72 33.40
N GLY A 134 5.58 -18.93 33.78
CA GLY A 134 5.75 -17.69 34.54
C GLY A 134 6.01 -16.43 33.69
N MET A 135 5.96 -16.49 32.35
CA MET A 135 6.13 -15.31 31.52
C MET A 135 5.02 -14.30 31.76
N SER A 136 5.35 -13.02 31.85
CA SER A 136 4.39 -11.93 31.81
C SER A 136 3.72 -11.84 30.44
N LYS A 137 2.57 -11.14 30.30
CA LYS A 137 1.88 -10.98 29.00
C LYS A 137 2.77 -10.32 27.96
N ALA A 138 3.58 -9.33 28.36
CA ALA A 138 4.50 -8.65 27.48
C ALA A 138 5.65 -9.59 27.01
N GLN A 139 6.23 -10.36 27.91
CA GLN A 139 7.26 -11.35 27.57
C GLN A 139 6.71 -12.42 26.62
N CYS A 140 5.52 -12.97 26.92
CA CYS A 140 4.85 -13.92 26.05
C CYS A 140 4.61 -13.32 24.62
N LEU A 141 4.10 -12.07 24.57
CA LEU A 141 3.87 -11.41 23.28
C LEU A 141 5.16 -11.27 22.46
N TRP A 142 6.23 -10.72 23.07
CA TRP A 142 7.43 -10.39 22.31
C TRP A 142 8.36 -11.57 22.03
N HIS A 143 8.41 -12.58 22.93
CA HIS A 143 9.34 -13.72 22.79
C HIS A 143 8.70 -14.96 22.17
N VAL A 144 7.38 -15.11 22.27
CA VAL A 144 6.69 -16.32 21.78
C VAL A 144 5.76 -16.01 20.61
N VAL A 145 4.84 -15.05 20.78
CA VAL A 145 3.80 -14.76 19.80
C VAL A 145 4.33 -13.97 18.61
N MET A 146 5.04 -12.86 18.83
CA MET A 146 5.49 -11.98 17.75
C MET A 146 6.44 -12.65 16.76
N PRO A 147 7.44 -13.45 17.17
CA PRO A 147 8.29 -14.17 16.21
C PRO A 147 7.51 -15.12 15.29
N GLN A 148 6.46 -15.75 15.81
CA GLN A 148 5.59 -16.64 15.04
C GLN A 148 4.63 -15.83 14.15
N ALA A 149 3.99 -14.80 14.70
CA ALA A 149 3.08 -13.91 13.97
C ALA A 149 3.77 -13.23 12.78
N LEU A 150 5.02 -12.79 12.93
CA LEU A 150 5.79 -12.17 11.85
C LEU A 150 5.98 -13.07 10.63
N LYS A 151 5.96 -14.41 10.80
CA LYS A 151 6.02 -15.35 9.67
C LYS A 151 4.79 -15.24 8.77
N THR A 152 3.64 -14.92 9.34
CA THR A 152 2.38 -14.69 8.61
C THR A 152 2.21 -13.24 8.16
N ILE A 153 2.63 -12.29 9.01
CA ILE A 153 2.46 -10.85 8.74
C ILE A 153 3.33 -10.38 7.57
N LEU A 154 4.61 -10.78 7.53
CA LEU A 154 5.56 -10.25 6.53
C LEU A 154 5.18 -10.59 5.08
N PRO A 155 4.76 -11.83 4.73
CA PRO A 155 4.24 -12.13 3.40
C PRO A 155 3.02 -11.29 3.03
N ALA A 156 2.08 -11.12 3.97
CA ALA A 156 0.90 -10.33 3.74
C ALA A 156 1.22 -8.84 3.54
N LEU A 157 2.22 -8.29 4.25
CA LEU A 157 2.72 -6.92 4.03
C LEU A 157 3.39 -6.76 2.66
N GLY A 158 4.12 -7.78 2.19
CA GLY A 158 4.68 -7.78 0.84
C GLY A 158 3.59 -7.70 -0.24
N ASN A 159 2.51 -8.46 -0.08
CA ASN A 159 1.37 -8.38 -0.98
C ASN A 159 0.65 -7.03 -0.91
N GLU A 160 0.50 -6.46 0.28
CA GLU A 160 -0.09 -5.12 0.47
C GLU A 160 0.74 -4.04 -0.23
N PHE A 161 2.07 -4.12 -0.16
CA PHE A 161 2.93 -3.20 -0.90
C PHE A 161 2.68 -3.24 -2.41
N ILE A 162 2.53 -4.44 -2.99
CA ILE A 162 2.20 -4.60 -4.42
C ILE A 162 0.82 -4.05 -4.74
N MET A 163 -0.15 -4.19 -3.84
CA MET A 163 -1.49 -3.59 -4.00
C MET A 163 -1.40 -2.07 -4.02
N ILE A 164 -0.66 -1.46 -3.09
CA ILE A 164 -0.48 0.00 -3.01
C ILE A 164 0.09 0.56 -4.32
N ILE A 165 1.08 -0.10 -4.94
CA ILE A 165 1.62 0.34 -6.25
C ILE A 165 0.52 0.44 -7.31
N LYS A 166 -0.44 -0.48 -7.31
CA LYS A 166 -1.57 -0.41 -8.25
C LYS A 166 -2.58 0.66 -7.85
N ASP A 167 -2.83 0.82 -6.56
CA ASP A 167 -3.80 1.78 -6.03
C ASP A 167 -3.34 3.23 -6.22
N THR A 168 -2.02 3.49 -6.30
CA THR A 168 -1.50 4.81 -6.69
C THR A 168 -2.00 5.27 -8.05
N SER A 169 -2.38 4.35 -8.95
CA SER A 169 -2.95 4.70 -10.26
C SER A 169 -4.23 5.54 -10.16
N LEU A 170 -5.00 5.39 -9.08
CA LEU A 170 -6.20 6.20 -8.82
C LEU A 170 -5.88 7.67 -8.58
N ALA A 171 -4.66 7.95 -8.13
CA ALA A 171 -4.17 9.30 -7.88
C ALA A 171 -3.98 10.13 -9.17
N SER A 172 -3.91 9.46 -10.33
CA SER A 172 -3.87 10.11 -11.65
C SER A 172 -5.06 11.03 -11.90
N THR A 173 -6.20 10.79 -11.25
CA THR A 173 -7.38 11.65 -11.29
C THR A 173 -7.05 13.08 -10.82
N PHE A 174 -6.03 13.24 -9.99
CA PHE A 174 -5.58 14.52 -9.42
C PHE A 174 -4.29 15.06 -10.07
N PHE A 175 -3.79 14.38 -11.10
CA PHE A 175 -2.58 14.75 -11.86
C PHE A 175 -1.36 14.99 -10.96
N ILE A 176 -1.04 14.05 -10.10
CA ILE A 176 0.11 14.14 -9.17
C ILE A 176 1.44 13.62 -9.74
N GLY A 177 1.47 13.17 -10.99
CA GLY A 177 2.69 12.78 -11.69
C GLY A 177 3.01 11.28 -11.70
N ASP A 178 2.16 10.44 -11.10
CA ASP A 178 2.29 8.98 -11.12
C ASP A 178 2.25 8.39 -12.54
N LEU A 179 2.56 7.12 -12.69
CA LEU A 179 2.67 6.45 -13.98
C LEU A 179 1.38 6.54 -14.82
N MET A 180 0.21 6.46 -14.16
CA MET A 180 -1.07 6.60 -14.85
C MET A 180 -1.35 8.07 -15.24
N THR A 181 -0.83 9.05 -14.49
CA THR A 181 -0.82 10.47 -14.90
C THR A 181 -0.01 10.65 -16.20
N GLN A 182 1.15 10.00 -16.33
CA GLN A 182 1.96 10.08 -17.55
C GLN A 182 1.22 9.49 -18.76
N TYR A 183 0.48 8.38 -18.55
CA TYR A 183 -0.43 7.89 -19.59
C TYR A 183 -1.41 8.99 -20.07
N LEU A 184 -2.08 9.68 -19.15
CA LEU A 184 -3.05 10.72 -19.51
C LEU A 184 -2.40 11.87 -20.28
N LEU A 185 -1.21 12.29 -19.87
CA LEU A 185 -0.45 13.34 -20.56
C LEU A 185 -0.01 12.93 -21.97
N VAL A 186 0.56 11.74 -22.12
CA VAL A 186 1.02 11.23 -23.42
C VAL A 186 -0.16 10.95 -24.34
N LYS A 187 -1.26 10.40 -23.82
CA LYS A 187 -2.52 10.24 -24.57
C LYS A 187 -3.02 11.58 -25.11
N GLY A 188 -3.02 12.63 -24.28
CA GLY A 188 -3.42 13.98 -24.71
C GLY A 188 -2.50 14.60 -25.77
N ALA A 189 -1.18 14.35 -25.68
CA ALA A 189 -0.19 14.87 -26.59
C ALA A 189 -0.14 14.15 -27.95
N THR A 190 -0.51 12.86 -27.98
CA THR A 190 -0.42 12.01 -29.18
C THR A 190 -1.76 11.73 -29.83
N TYR A 191 -2.86 11.97 -29.12
CA TYR A 191 -4.23 11.56 -29.51
C TYR A 191 -4.39 10.05 -29.73
N LEU A 192 -3.47 9.26 -29.20
CA LEU A 192 -3.46 7.79 -29.25
C LEU A 192 -3.84 7.24 -27.88
N PRO A 193 -5.05 6.63 -27.70
CA PRO A 193 -5.47 6.18 -26.38
C PRO A 193 -4.91 4.81 -25.98
N ILE A 194 -4.60 3.93 -26.92
CA ILE A 194 -4.31 2.53 -26.63
C ILE A 194 -2.81 2.26 -26.50
N GLU A 195 -1.99 2.79 -27.38
CA GLU A 195 -0.54 2.53 -27.38
C GLU A 195 0.14 2.97 -26.07
N PRO A 196 -0.10 4.20 -25.55
CA PRO A 196 0.47 4.58 -24.24
C PRO A 196 -0.13 3.76 -23.09
N LEU A 197 -1.39 3.30 -23.20
CA LEU A 197 -2.01 2.45 -22.19
C LEU A 197 -1.34 1.07 -22.12
N VAL A 198 -1.02 0.48 -23.27
CA VAL A 198 -0.26 -0.78 -23.34
C VAL A 198 1.13 -0.62 -22.71
N ILE A 199 1.82 0.48 -23.03
CA ILE A 199 3.14 0.78 -22.44
C ILE A 199 3.06 0.83 -20.91
N VAL A 200 2.13 1.61 -20.38
CA VAL A 200 1.93 1.74 -18.92
C VAL A 200 1.51 0.43 -18.28
N GLY A 201 0.63 -0.33 -18.94
CA GLY A 201 0.23 -1.67 -18.49
C GLY A 201 1.40 -2.63 -18.37
N VAL A 202 2.31 -2.64 -19.37
CA VAL A 202 3.54 -3.45 -19.32
C VAL A 202 4.46 -2.98 -18.19
N ILE A 203 4.63 -1.68 -17.99
CA ILE A 203 5.48 -1.15 -16.90
C ILE A 203 4.91 -1.55 -15.54
N TYR A 204 3.61 -1.39 -15.27
CA TYR A 204 2.97 -1.86 -14.03
C TYR A 204 3.14 -3.36 -13.84
N PHE A 205 2.95 -4.15 -14.89
CA PHE A 205 3.15 -5.60 -14.83
C PHE A 205 4.60 -5.94 -14.44
N LEU A 206 5.59 -5.32 -15.07
CA LEU A 206 7.00 -5.57 -14.77
C LEU A 206 7.35 -5.14 -13.34
N LEU A 207 6.90 -3.96 -12.91
CA LEU A 207 7.11 -3.48 -11.53
C LEU A 207 6.54 -4.47 -10.49
N THR A 208 5.28 -4.84 -10.65
CA THR A 208 4.60 -5.75 -9.70
C THR A 208 5.18 -7.16 -9.76
N PHE A 209 5.55 -7.65 -10.96
CA PHE A 209 6.18 -8.95 -11.15
C PHE A 209 7.55 -9.03 -10.48
N ILE A 210 8.42 -8.03 -10.71
CA ILE A 210 9.77 -7.98 -10.11
C ILE A 210 9.65 -7.95 -8.58
N LEU A 211 8.80 -7.08 -8.04
CA LEU A 211 8.60 -6.97 -6.60
C LEU A 211 8.02 -8.25 -5.99
N SER A 212 7.05 -8.88 -6.65
CA SER A 212 6.50 -10.17 -6.21
C SER A 212 7.58 -11.26 -6.15
N LYS A 213 8.47 -11.32 -7.14
CA LYS A 213 9.59 -12.28 -7.14
C LYS A 213 10.62 -11.97 -6.03
N LEU A 214 10.91 -10.69 -5.81
CA LEU A 214 11.82 -10.27 -4.73
C LEU A 214 11.24 -10.65 -3.35
N PHE A 215 9.98 -10.31 -3.05
CA PHE A 215 9.34 -10.68 -1.79
C PHE A 215 9.28 -12.20 -1.61
N GLY A 216 8.86 -12.96 -2.63
CA GLY A 216 8.82 -14.41 -2.57
C GLY A 216 10.20 -15.06 -2.39
N HIS A 217 11.29 -14.42 -2.84
CA HIS A 217 12.65 -14.89 -2.56
C HIS A 217 13.01 -14.70 -1.08
N PHE A 218 12.72 -13.52 -0.51
CA PHE A 218 12.95 -13.24 0.91
C PHE A 218 12.16 -14.17 1.84
N GLU A 219 10.90 -14.44 1.51
CA GLU A 219 10.04 -15.37 2.25
C GLU A 219 10.62 -16.79 2.30
N ARG A 220 11.05 -17.31 1.15
CA ARG A 220 11.64 -18.67 1.06
C ARG A 220 12.95 -18.78 1.84
N LYS A 221 13.80 -17.73 1.81
CA LYS A 221 15.07 -17.73 2.55
C LYS A 221 14.81 -17.77 4.06
N LYS A 222 13.81 -17.02 4.55
CA LYS A 222 13.44 -17.00 5.97
C LYS A 222 12.83 -18.32 6.44
N SER A 223 11.98 -18.94 5.62
CA SER A 223 11.37 -20.25 5.92
C SER A 223 12.40 -21.41 5.97
N ARG A 224 13.53 -21.29 5.26
CA ARG A 224 14.61 -22.31 5.27
C ARG A 224 15.55 -22.18 6.46
N GLY A 225 15.67 -21.02 7.06
CA GLY A 225 16.52 -20.79 8.25
C GLY A 225 15.91 -21.32 9.56
N ASP A 226 14.67 -21.77 9.53
CA ASP A 226 13.93 -22.31 10.68
C ASP A 226 13.90 -23.87 10.71
N LYS A 227 14.63 -24.52 9.81
CA LYS A 227 14.89 -25.97 9.83
C LYS A 227 16.30 -26.25 10.32
#